data_b405726be2bd2752da31e22dd770cfd5
#
_entry.id   b405726be2bd2752da31e22dd770cfd5
#
_cell.length_a   1.000
_cell.length_b   1.000
_cell.length_c   1.000
_cell.angle_alpha   90.00
_cell.angle_beta   90.00
_cell.angle_gamma   90.00
#
_symmetry.space_group_name_H-M   'P 1'
#
loop_
_entity.id
_entity.type
_entity.pdbx_description
1 polymer ?
#
loop_
_entity_poly.entity_id
_entity_poly.type
_entity_poly.pdbx_seq_one_letter_code
_entity_poly.pdbx_strand_id
1 'polypeptide(L)'
;GGVDIVVSNAGAPWQGKIAELPERMLRESFDLNFFSHQSVAQNAIRVMRMQDIGGVLLFNVSKQAVNPGESFGAYGLPKAAALIWVRQYALENGRYGIRANAVNADRIRSGILTPQLISERSMARGVSEEDYMKGNLLGMEVMPQDVAKAFLHQALQTKTTADVTTVDGGNISASLR
;
A
#
# COMPACT_ATOMS: atom_id res chain seq x y z
N GLY A 1 -12.41 25.24 6.08
CA GLY A 1 -12.23 23.85 5.67
C GLY A 1 -11.22 23.16 6.54
N GLY A 2 -11.31 21.84 6.63
CA GLY A 2 -10.43 21.01 7.45
C GLY A 2 -10.15 19.67 6.77
N VAL A 3 -9.42 18.79 7.47
CA VAL A 3 -9.08 17.44 7.02
C VAL A 3 -9.27 16.48 8.19
N ASP A 4 -10.16 15.50 8.05
CA ASP A 4 -10.44 14.50 9.07
C ASP A 4 -9.91 13.12 8.66
N ILE A 5 -10.00 12.80 7.35
CA ILE A 5 -9.59 11.51 6.78
C ILE A 5 -8.72 11.78 5.55
N VAL A 6 -7.56 11.14 5.50
CA VAL A 6 -6.70 11.12 4.31
C VAL A 6 -6.52 9.69 3.85
N VAL A 7 -6.86 9.40 2.59
CA VAL A 7 -6.52 8.14 1.93
C VAL A 7 -5.44 8.43 0.90
N SER A 8 -4.22 8.00 1.17
CA SER A 8 -3.08 8.19 0.28
C SER A 8 -2.81 6.91 -0.50
N ASN A 9 -3.25 6.89 -1.77
CA ASN A 9 -3.32 5.69 -2.61
C ASN A 9 -2.52 5.79 -3.91
N ALA A 10 -1.97 6.94 -4.26
CA ALA A 10 -1.19 7.12 -5.48
C ALA A 10 -0.01 6.13 -5.56
N GLY A 11 0.36 5.73 -6.78
CA GLY A 11 1.50 4.85 -6.98
C GLY A 11 1.65 4.43 -8.43
N ALA A 12 2.87 4.03 -8.79
CA ALA A 12 3.17 3.42 -10.07
C ALA A 12 4.24 2.34 -9.91
N PRO A 13 4.22 1.28 -10.75
CA PRO A 13 5.22 0.24 -10.70
C PRO A 13 6.46 0.64 -11.52
N TRP A 14 7.62 0.56 -10.92
CA TRP A 14 8.89 0.51 -11.63
C TRP A 14 9.40 -0.92 -11.58
N GLN A 15 9.83 -1.45 -12.71
CA GLN A 15 10.32 -2.81 -12.82
C GLN A 15 11.76 -2.82 -13.34
N GLY A 16 12.51 -3.82 -12.92
CA GLY A 16 13.90 -4.06 -13.31
C GLY A 16 14.65 -4.78 -12.20
N LYS A 17 15.66 -5.56 -12.59
CA LYS A 17 16.55 -6.21 -11.61
C LYS A 17 17.31 -5.14 -10.85
N ILE A 18 17.25 -5.20 -9.53
CA ILE A 18 17.77 -4.12 -8.67
C ILE A 18 19.26 -3.84 -8.89
N ALA A 19 20.05 -4.84 -9.24
CA ALA A 19 21.47 -4.68 -9.50
C ALA A 19 21.78 -3.98 -10.85
N GLU A 20 20.82 -3.93 -11.76
CA GLU A 20 20.97 -3.39 -13.11
C GLU A 20 20.13 -2.12 -13.30
N LEU A 21 19.27 -1.81 -12.34
CA LEU A 21 18.32 -0.70 -12.41
C LEU A 21 19.06 0.64 -12.36
N PRO A 22 18.82 1.57 -13.32
CA PRO A 22 19.36 2.90 -13.22
C PRO A 22 18.92 3.61 -11.93
N GLU A 23 19.85 4.23 -11.21
CA GLU A 23 19.58 4.95 -9.96
C GLU A 23 18.42 5.95 -10.09
N ARG A 24 18.32 6.63 -11.23
CA ARG A 24 17.22 7.56 -11.53
C ARG A 24 15.84 6.90 -11.38
N MET A 25 15.66 5.68 -11.89
CA MET A 25 14.39 4.97 -11.80
C MET A 25 14.04 4.61 -10.34
N LEU A 26 15.03 4.25 -9.54
CA LEU A 26 14.83 4.00 -8.11
C LEU A 26 14.40 5.28 -7.39
N ARG A 27 15.05 6.41 -7.66
CA ARG A 27 14.70 7.72 -7.10
C ARG A 27 13.28 8.13 -7.48
N GLU A 28 12.93 8.07 -8.77
CA GLU A 28 11.56 8.37 -9.26
C GLU A 28 10.51 7.49 -8.58
N SER A 29 10.81 6.22 -8.34
CA SER A 29 9.92 5.34 -7.61
C SER A 29 9.75 5.75 -6.15
N PHE A 30 10.83 6.14 -5.47
CA PHE A 30 10.75 6.68 -4.12
C PHE A 30 9.98 8.00 -4.07
N ASP A 31 10.19 8.88 -5.03
CA ASP A 31 9.50 10.17 -5.11
C ASP A 31 7.99 9.99 -5.17
N LEU A 32 7.49 9.09 -6.02
CA LEU A 32 6.05 8.84 -6.12
C LEU A 32 5.52 7.91 -5.01
N ASN A 33 6.17 6.75 -4.77
CA ASN A 33 5.61 5.71 -3.90
C ASN A 33 5.90 5.93 -2.40
N PHE A 34 6.71 6.94 -2.04
CA PHE A 34 7.04 7.26 -0.66
C PHE A 34 6.98 8.77 -0.37
N PHE A 35 7.81 9.60 -1.00
CA PHE A 35 7.92 11.02 -0.64
C PHE A 35 6.65 11.82 -0.93
N SER A 36 5.89 11.49 -1.97
CA SER A 36 4.59 12.13 -2.21
C SER A 36 3.61 11.88 -1.06
N HIS A 37 3.57 10.65 -0.55
CA HIS A 37 2.74 10.28 0.60
C HIS A 37 3.21 10.97 1.89
N GLN A 38 4.54 11.05 2.08
CA GLN A 38 5.16 11.79 3.19
C GLN A 38 4.74 13.26 3.17
N SER A 39 4.80 13.91 2.02
CA SER A 39 4.39 15.31 1.87
C SER A 39 2.91 15.51 2.20
N VAL A 40 2.04 14.64 1.69
CA VAL A 40 0.60 14.68 1.99
C VAL A 40 0.36 14.49 3.49
N ALA A 41 0.97 13.50 4.11
CA ALA A 41 0.81 13.22 5.54
C ALA A 41 1.28 14.37 6.43
N GLN A 42 2.45 14.94 6.16
CA GLN A 42 2.97 16.07 6.93
C GLN A 42 2.01 17.28 6.90
N ASN A 43 1.48 17.60 5.72
CA ASN A 43 0.55 18.72 5.58
C ASN A 43 -0.80 18.41 6.23
N ALA A 44 -1.33 17.19 6.08
CA ALA A 44 -2.55 16.77 6.74
C ALA A 44 -2.43 16.84 8.27
N ILE A 45 -1.33 16.36 8.85
CA ILE A 45 -1.09 16.41 10.30
C ILE A 45 -1.05 17.84 10.81
N ARG A 46 -0.44 18.77 10.09
CA ARG A 46 -0.46 20.20 10.48
C ARG A 46 -1.87 20.72 10.59
N VAL A 47 -2.74 20.42 9.62
CA VAL A 47 -4.15 20.82 9.63
C VAL A 47 -4.90 20.12 10.77
N MET A 48 -4.77 18.78 10.90
CA MET A 48 -5.43 18.02 11.96
C MET A 48 -5.06 18.48 13.36
N ARG A 49 -3.78 18.85 13.60
CA ARG A 49 -3.35 19.41 14.89
C ARG A 49 -3.95 20.80 15.16
N MET A 50 -4.10 21.64 14.13
CA MET A 50 -4.75 22.93 14.29
C MET A 50 -6.25 22.80 14.56
N GLN A 51 -6.89 21.75 14.04
CA GLN A 51 -8.31 21.46 14.29
C GLN A 51 -8.56 20.92 15.70
N ASP A 52 -7.57 20.27 16.33
CA ASP A 52 -7.62 19.68 17.68
C ASP A 52 -8.79 18.69 17.90
N ILE A 53 -9.21 18.00 16.84
CA ILE A 53 -10.28 16.98 16.86
C ILE A 53 -9.79 15.59 16.46
N GLY A 54 -8.46 15.45 16.26
CA GLY A 54 -7.86 14.23 15.77
C GLY A 54 -8.01 14.06 14.26
N GLY A 55 -7.89 12.80 13.80
CA GLY A 55 -8.01 12.46 12.39
C GLY A 55 -7.43 11.08 12.07
N VAL A 56 -7.44 10.69 10.79
CA VAL A 56 -6.83 9.43 10.36
C VAL A 56 -6.10 9.55 9.02
N LEU A 57 -4.90 8.99 8.98
CA LEU A 57 -4.09 8.80 7.78
C LEU A 57 -4.15 7.31 7.37
N LEU A 58 -4.53 7.04 6.14
CA LEU A 58 -4.69 5.71 5.58
C LEU A 58 -3.82 5.57 4.33
N PHE A 59 -2.99 4.53 4.28
CA PHE A 59 -2.01 4.35 3.21
C PHE A 59 -2.19 3.03 2.49
N ASN A 60 -2.16 3.06 1.15
CA ASN A 60 -2.11 1.85 0.35
C ASN A 60 -0.65 1.41 0.20
N VAL A 61 -0.33 0.29 0.84
CA VAL A 61 0.95 -0.40 0.66
C VAL A 61 0.77 -1.56 -0.32
N SER A 62 1.62 -2.57 -0.28
CA SER A 62 1.56 -3.69 -1.22
C SER A 62 2.19 -4.91 -0.59
N LYS A 63 1.81 -6.10 -1.04
CA LYS A 63 2.54 -7.33 -0.68
C LYS A 63 4.03 -7.24 -0.97
N GLN A 64 4.44 -6.44 -1.96
CA GLN A 64 5.86 -6.21 -2.30
C GLN A 64 6.64 -5.57 -1.15
N ALA A 65 5.95 -4.98 -0.18
CA ALA A 65 6.56 -4.45 1.04
C ALA A 65 7.05 -5.54 2.01
N VAL A 66 6.49 -6.75 1.94
CA VAL A 66 6.76 -7.86 2.86
C VAL A 66 7.27 -9.11 2.15
N ASN A 67 6.87 -9.32 0.90
CA ASN A 67 7.29 -10.46 0.09
C ASN A 67 7.73 -9.99 -1.30
N PRO A 68 9.04 -9.83 -1.53
CA PRO A 68 9.56 -9.26 -2.77
C PRO A 68 9.27 -10.18 -3.96
N GLY A 69 8.85 -9.58 -5.07
CA GLY A 69 8.76 -10.26 -6.36
C GLY A 69 9.97 -9.95 -7.23
N GLU A 70 10.36 -10.90 -8.07
CA GLU A 70 11.44 -10.69 -9.03
C GLU A 70 11.19 -9.44 -9.88
N SER A 71 12.22 -8.62 -10.07
CA SER A 71 12.20 -7.36 -10.82
C SER A 71 11.28 -6.26 -10.24
N PHE A 72 10.76 -6.40 -9.01
CA PHE A 72 9.91 -5.41 -8.34
C PHE A 72 10.59 -4.66 -7.18
N GLY A 73 11.91 -4.79 -7.03
CA GLY A 73 12.64 -4.12 -5.97
C GLY A 73 12.43 -2.61 -5.94
N ALA A 74 12.44 -1.95 -7.10
CA ALA A 74 12.23 -0.51 -7.18
C ALA A 74 10.84 -0.07 -6.65
N TYR A 75 9.81 -0.89 -6.82
CA TYR A 75 8.48 -0.64 -6.27
C TYR A 75 8.34 -1.12 -4.81
N GLY A 76 8.92 -2.28 -4.49
CA GLY A 76 8.81 -2.88 -3.17
C GLY A 76 9.51 -2.10 -2.07
N LEU A 77 10.70 -1.55 -2.35
CA LEU A 77 11.50 -0.80 -1.36
C LEU A 77 10.77 0.41 -0.77
N PRO A 78 10.21 1.34 -1.56
CA PRO A 78 9.44 2.46 -1.01
C PRO A 78 8.17 1.99 -0.27
N LYS A 79 7.52 0.89 -0.70
CA LYS A 79 6.38 0.31 0.01
C LYS A 79 6.78 -0.34 1.33
N ALA A 80 7.96 -0.96 1.43
CA ALA A 80 8.51 -1.47 2.69
C ALA A 80 8.84 -0.32 3.66
N ALA A 81 9.44 0.75 3.16
CA ALA A 81 9.67 1.95 3.96
C ALA A 81 8.35 2.54 4.50
N ALA A 82 7.28 2.53 3.69
CA ALA A 82 5.97 3.03 4.09
C ALA A 82 5.36 2.24 5.27
N LEU A 83 5.63 0.94 5.42
CA LEU A 83 5.14 0.16 6.56
C LEU A 83 5.71 0.64 7.91
N ILE A 84 6.99 0.91 7.97
CA ILE A 84 7.64 1.44 9.18
C ILE A 84 7.18 2.87 9.44
N TRP A 85 7.10 3.67 8.41
CA TRP A 85 6.70 5.05 8.46
C TRP A 85 5.26 5.24 8.97
N VAL A 86 4.29 4.38 8.59
CA VAL A 86 2.93 4.37 9.11
C VAL A 86 2.93 4.17 10.64
N ARG A 87 3.71 3.24 11.14
CA ARG A 87 3.86 2.99 12.58
C ARG A 87 4.50 4.17 13.30
N GLN A 88 5.49 4.81 12.67
CA GLN A 88 6.13 6.01 13.21
C GLN A 88 5.14 7.18 13.33
N TYR A 89 4.30 7.38 12.30
CA TYR A 89 3.23 8.39 12.36
C TYR A 89 2.22 8.12 13.47
N ALA A 90 1.81 6.87 13.65
CA ALA A 90 0.91 6.46 14.72
C ALA A 90 1.53 6.74 16.10
N LEU A 91 2.80 6.37 16.29
CA LEU A 91 3.54 6.59 17.54
C LEU A 91 3.65 8.07 17.91
N GLU A 92 4.02 8.91 16.94
CA GLU A 92 4.30 10.34 17.20
C GLU A 92 3.04 11.21 17.30
N ASN A 93 1.91 10.75 16.73
CA ASN A 93 0.71 11.55 16.59
C ASN A 93 -0.51 11.03 17.37
N GLY A 94 -0.44 9.84 17.93
CA GLY A 94 -1.55 9.22 18.68
C GLY A 94 -2.04 10.08 19.85
N ARG A 95 -1.13 10.78 20.54
CA ARG A 95 -1.48 11.70 21.64
C ARG A 95 -2.34 12.90 21.22
N TYR A 96 -2.39 13.20 19.92
CA TYR A 96 -3.25 14.25 19.35
C TYR A 96 -4.53 13.68 18.74
N GLY A 97 -4.87 12.42 19.03
CA GLY A 97 -6.02 11.74 18.44
C GLY A 97 -5.86 11.42 16.94
N ILE A 98 -4.65 11.54 16.38
CA ILE A 98 -4.38 11.27 14.96
C ILE A 98 -3.89 9.83 14.83
N ARG A 99 -4.64 9.01 14.09
CA ARG A 99 -4.35 7.62 13.81
C ARG A 99 -3.64 7.48 12.46
N ALA A 100 -2.81 6.45 12.30
CA ALA A 100 -2.21 6.10 11.01
C ALA A 100 -2.26 4.58 10.81
N ASN A 101 -2.85 4.14 9.70
CA ASN A 101 -3.02 2.74 9.34
C ASN A 101 -2.70 2.51 7.86
N ALA A 102 -2.53 1.26 7.47
CA ALA A 102 -2.29 0.88 6.09
C ALA A 102 -3.17 -0.29 5.66
N VAL A 103 -3.39 -0.39 4.35
CA VAL A 103 -3.94 -1.59 3.70
C VAL A 103 -2.84 -2.22 2.85
N ASN A 104 -2.58 -3.51 3.08
CA ASN A 104 -1.69 -4.32 2.27
C ASN A 104 -2.52 -5.16 1.29
N ALA A 105 -2.45 -4.84 0.00
CA ALA A 105 -3.22 -5.52 -1.03
C ALA A 105 -2.33 -6.30 -2.00
N ASP A 106 -2.89 -7.35 -2.62
CA ASP A 106 -2.24 -8.13 -3.67
C ASP A 106 -3.15 -8.33 -4.87
N ARG A 107 -2.57 -8.26 -6.07
CA ARG A 107 -3.21 -8.60 -7.36
C ARG A 107 -4.55 -7.93 -7.62
N ILE A 108 -4.61 -6.63 -7.45
CA ILE A 108 -5.79 -5.84 -7.78
C ILE A 108 -5.69 -5.32 -9.21
N ARG A 109 -6.67 -5.59 -10.07
CA ARG A 109 -6.76 -4.98 -11.41
C ARG A 109 -6.82 -3.47 -11.27
N SER A 110 -5.84 -2.79 -11.87
CA SER A 110 -5.66 -1.35 -11.68
C SER A 110 -4.73 -0.80 -12.76
N GLY A 111 -4.42 0.48 -12.72
CA GLY A 111 -3.35 1.07 -13.54
C GLY A 111 -1.96 0.50 -13.26
N ILE A 112 -1.75 -0.16 -12.11
CA ILE A 112 -0.50 -0.84 -11.77
C ILE A 112 -0.49 -2.26 -12.32
N LEU A 113 -1.53 -3.05 -12.07
CA LEU A 113 -1.67 -4.41 -12.56
C LEU A 113 -2.57 -4.40 -13.81
N THR A 114 -1.96 -4.04 -14.93
CA THR A 114 -2.64 -3.96 -16.23
C THR A 114 -2.92 -5.35 -16.82
N PRO A 115 -3.85 -5.49 -17.77
CA PRO A 115 -4.10 -6.75 -18.47
C PRO A 115 -2.81 -7.34 -19.09
N GLN A 116 -1.97 -6.50 -19.70
CA GLN A 116 -0.69 -6.96 -20.25
C GLN A 116 0.21 -7.55 -19.17
N LEU A 117 0.37 -6.88 -18.02
CA LEU A 117 1.20 -7.38 -16.93
C LEU A 117 0.64 -8.67 -16.32
N ILE A 118 -0.69 -8.83 -16.27
CA ILE A 118 -1.34 -10.07 -15.83
C ILE A 118 -0.96 -11.21 -16.79
N SER A 119 -1.07 -10.98 -18.10
CA SER A 119 -0.71 -11.97 -19.13
C SER A 119 0.76 -12.39 -19.04
N GLU A 120 1.67 -11.42 -18.98
CA GLU A 120 3.11 -11.70 -18.86
C GLU A 120 3.42 -12.53 -17.60
N ARG A 121 2.77 -12.20 -16.47
CA ARG A 121 3.01 -12.89 -15.20
C ARG A 121 2.37 -14.25 -15.09
N SER A 122 1.21 -14.47 -15.69
CA SER A 122 0.58 -15.77 -15.77
C SER A 122 1.40 -16.73 -16.65
N MET A 123 1.85 -16.25 -17.81
CA MET A 123 2.74 -17.02 -18.69
C MET A 123 4.06 -17.38 -18.01
N ALA A 124 4.71 -16.44 -17.33
CA ALA A 124 5.96 -16.70 -16.61
C ALA A 124 5.81 -17.73 -15.48
N ARG A 125 4.59 -17.99 -15.01
CA ARG A 125 4.27 -19.00 -13.99
C ARG A 125 3.65 -20.28 -14.55
N GLY A 126 3.40 -20.33 -15.85
CA GLY A 126 2.77 -21.47 -16.49
C GLY A 126 1.32 -21.72 -16.05
N VAL A 127 0.58 -20.65 -15.71
CA VAL A 127 -0.81 -20.73 -15.28
C VAL A 127 -1.69 -19.83 -16.15
N SER A 128 -3.02 -20.04 -16.10
CA SER A 128 -3.98 -19.13 -16.74
C SER A 128 -3.99 -17.76 -16.04
N GLU A 129 -4.45 -16.71 -16.72
CA GLU A 129 -4.66 -15.39 -16.10
C GLU A 129 -5.65 -15.48 -14.95
N GLU A 130 -6.69 -16.30 -15.08
CA GLU A 130 -7.67 -16.56 -14.03
C GLU A 130 -7.03 -17.19 -12.80
N ASP A 131 -6.25 -18.26 -12.96
CA ASP A 131 -5.54 -18.91 -11.86
C ASP A 131 -4.49 -17.98 -11.23
N TYR A 132 -3.84 -17.15 -12.04
CA TYR A 132 -2.93 -16.15 -11.52
C TYR A 132 -3.63 -15.16 -10.61
N MET A 133 -4.80 -14.64 -11.00
CA MET A 133 -5.56 -13.66 -10.22
C MET A 133 -6.24 -14.28 -8.99
N LYS A 134 -6.64 -15.56 -9.08
CA LYS A 134 -7.27 -16.33 -7.99
C LYS A 134 -6.28 -17.13 -7.13
N GLY A 135 -4.98 -16.97 -7.35
CA GLY A 135 -3.93 -17.72 -6.65
C GLY A 135 -3.76 -17.31 -5.18
N ASN A 136 -4.82 -17.46 -4.38
CA ASN A 136 -4.89 -17.22 -2.96
C ASN A 136 -5.73 -18.33 -2.29
N LEU A 137 -5.81 -18.35 -0.95
CA LEU A 137 -6.51 -19.43 -0.21
C LEU A 137 -8.03 -19.47 -0.48
N LEU A 138 -8.65 -18.33 -0.78
CA LEU A 138 -10.09 -18.28 -1.08
C LEU A 138 -10.40 -18.71 -2.52
N GLY A 139 -9.39 -18.82 -3.41
CA GLY A 139 -9.61 -19.12 -4.82
C GLY A 139 -10.43 -18.04 -5.54
N MET A 140 -10.38 -16.80 -5.07
CA MET A 140 -11.19 -15.69 -5.57
C MET A 140 -10.31 -14.51 -5.99
N GLU A 141 -10.72 -13.80 -7.03
CA GLU A 141 -10.10 -12.52 -7.38
C GLU A 141 -10.44 -11.45 -6.33
N VAL A 142 -9.44 -10.70 -5.89
CA VAL A 142 -9.63 -9.57 -4.99
C VAL A 142 -9.90 -8.32 -5.82
N MET A 143 -10.98 -7.63 -5.50
CA MET A 143 -11.47 -6.48 -6.25
C MET A 143 -11.09 -5.15 -5.58
N PRO A 144 -11.02 -4.05 -6.34
CA PRO A 144 -10.77 -2.72 -5.76
C PRO A 144 -11.73 -2.35 -4.63
N GLN A 145 -12.99 -2.81 -4.71
CA GLN A 145 -14.01 -2.59 -3.69
C GLN A 145 -13.67 -3.25 -2.35
N ASP A 146 -12.95 -4.37 -2.36
CA ASP A 146 -12.54 -5.06 -1.13
C ASP A 146 -11.47 -4.26 -0.40
N VAL A 147 -10.54 -3.66 -1.14
CA VAL A 147 -9.55 -2.71 -0.60
C VAL A 147 -10.23 -1.45 -0.06
N ALA A 148 -11.22 -0.91 -0.79
CA ALA A 148 -11.98 0.26 -0.35
C ALA A 148 -12.75 0.01 0.95
N LYS A 149 -13.35 -1.19 1.11
CA LYS A 149 -14.01 -1.59 2.36
C LYS A 149 -13.04 -1.65 3.54
N ALA A 150 -11.80 -2.11 3.33
CA ALA A 150 -10.78 -2.13 4.38
C ALA A 150 -10.41 -0.69 4.82
N PHE A 151 -10.24 0.24 3.88
CA PHE A 151 -10.03 1.65 4.20
C PHE A 151 -11.21 2.25 4.96
N LEU A 152 -12.44 1.98 4.53
CA LEU A 152 -13.64 2.44 5.23
C LEU A 152 -13.69 1.90 6.67
N HIS A 153 -13.40 0.60 6.85
CA HIS A 153 -13.32 -0.01 8.16
C HIS A 153 -12.29 0.70 9.05
N GLN A 154 -11.06 0.89 8.57
CA GLN A 154 -10.01 1.58 9.32
C GLN A 154 -10.36 3.05 9.63
N ALA A 155 -11.10 3.74 8.74
CA ALA A 155 -11.58 5.09 8.99
C ALA A 155 -12.54 5.13 10.17
N LEU A 156 -13.47 4.17 10.25
CA LEU A 156 -14.52 4.09 11.28
C LEU A 156 -14.04 3.54 12.64
N GLN A 157 -12.95 2.76 12.66
CA GLN A 157 -12.42 2.14 13.89
C GLN A 157 -11.59 3.13 14.72
N THR A 158 -12.23 3.80 15.66
CA THR A 158 -11.61 4.88 16.44
C THR A 158 -10.51 4.45 17.42
N LYS A 159 -10.36 3.15 17.69
CA LYS A 159 -9.36 2.59 18.62
C LYS A 159 -8.27 1.78 17.92
N THR A 160 -8.19 1.85 16.59
CA THR A 160 -7.20 1.12 15.79
C THR A 160 -6.21 2.11 15.16
N THR A 161 -4.93 1.94 15.48
CA THR A 161 -3.80 2.70 14.91
C THR A 161 -2.57 1.81 14.80
N ALA A 162 -1.62 2.13 13.94
CA ALA A 162 -0.46 1.33 13.58
C ALA A 162 -0.83 -0.05 12.98
N ASP A 163 -2.08 -0.22 12.55
CA ASP A 163 -2.59 -1.45 11.94
C ASP A 163 -2.23 -1.53 10.45
N VAL A 164 -2.04 -2.78 10.01
CA VAL A 164 -1.87 -3.10 8.59
C VAL A 164 -2.85 -4.21 8.23
N THR A 165 -3.98 -3.82 7.68
CA THR A 165 -5.00 -4.77 7.22
C THR A 165 -4.60 -5.38 5.88
N THR A 166 -4.51 -6.72 5.82
CA THR A 166 -4.18 -7.43 4.57
C THR A 166 -5.46 -7.80 3.82
N VAL A 167 -5.49 -7.47 2.53
CA VAL A 167 -6.60 -7.76 1.60
C VAL A 167 -6.03 -8.45 0.36
N ASP A 168 -5.92 -9.77 0.41
CA ASP A 168 -5.24 -10.58 -0.61
C ASP A 168 -5.86 -11.98 -0.82
N GLY A 169 -7.01 -12.24 -0.23
CA GLY A 169 -7.67 -13.54 -0.30
C GLY A 169 -6.93 -14.66 0.45
N GLY A 170 -5.97 -14.31 1.32
CA GLY A 170 -5.15 -15.28 2.05
C GLY A 170 -3.89 -15.69 1.30
N ASN A 171 -3.14 -14.75 0.75
CA ASN A 171 -1.79 -15.03 0.24
C ASN A 171 -0.80 -15.04 1.40
N ILE A 172 -0.53 -16.24 1.95
CA ILE A 172 0.30 -16.42 3.16
C ILE A 172 1.70 -15.81 2.99
N SER A 173 2.30 -15.88 1.80
CA SER A 173 3.62 -15.29 1.54
C SER A 173 3.63 -13.76 1.58
N ALA A 174 2.46 -13.13 1.47
CA ALA A 174 2.31 -11.68 1.58
C ALA A 174 1.87 -11.22 2.99
N SER A 175 1.72 -12.15 3.94
CA SER A 175 1.34 -11.83 5.31
C SER A 175 2.48 -11.16 6.07
N LEU A 176 2.14 -10.19 6.90
CA LEU A 176 3.06 -9.62 7.88
C LEU A 176 3.34 -10.68 8.96
N ARG A 177 4.60 -10.92 9.23
CA ARG A 177 5.06 -11.87 10.26
C ARG A 177 5.76 -11.11 11.38
#